data_4f6affe45b67af3eb1a6e0ce9ae592cb
#
_entry.id   4f6affe45b67af3eb1a6e0ce9ae592cb
#
_cell.length_a   1.000
_cell.length_b   1.000
_cell.length_c   1.000
_cell.angle_alpha   90.00
_cell.angle_beta   90.00
_cell.angle_gamma   90.00
#
_symmetry.space_group_name_H-M   'P 1'
#
loop_
_entity.id
_entity.type
_entity.pdbx_description
1 polymer ?
#
loop_
_entity_poly.entity_id
_entity_poly.type
_entity_poly.pdbx_seq_one_letter_code
_entity_poly.pdbx_strand_id
1 'polypeptide(L)'
;YKAHLDYWEHYWAQSSVSLPDSILQKQYYNEMYKFGSATRENSYPISLQAVWTADNGKLPPWKGDYHHDLNTQLSYWPAYAGNHLSEGLGYLNTLWNQRDTYKRYTRQYFETEGMNVPGVCTLTGEPMGGWIQYSMSQTIGAWLAQHFYLHWQYSADEDFLREKAYPFVRDVAVYLEQISFVDQAGVRRLEFSSSPEIYDNSLNAWFKDMTNYDLSLMRFLFRAASEMATSLKLGEEAAHWAQLESQLPAFDLDKEGALTFAKGHPYNESHRHFSHALAIHPLGLIDWSNGEKDQQIILATLKKMKVYGPDY
;
A
#
# COMPACT_ATOMS: atom_id res chain seq x y z
N TYR A 1 -11.17 -17.15 30.98
CA TYR A 1 -9.73 -17.41 31.07
C TYR A 1 -9.27 -18.51 30.11
N LYS A 2 -9.97 -19.67 30.05
CA LYS A 2 -9.60 -20.78 29.14
C LYS A 2 -9.57 -20.33 27.67
N ALA A 3 -10.63 -19.71 27.15
CA ALA A 3 -10.69 -19.22 25.76
C ALA A 3 -9.56 -18.22 25.43
N HIS A 4 -9.11 -17.43 26.41
CA HIS A 4 -7.98 -16.53 26.24
C HIS A 4 -6.66 -17.30 26.10
N LEU A 5 -6.45 -18.35 26.89
CA LEU A 5 -5.26 -19.21 26.76
C LEU A 5 -5.28 -19.96 25.42
N ASP A 6 -6.41 -20.58 25.08
CA ASP A 6 -6.59 -21.33 23.83
C ASP A 6 -6.30 -20.47 22.61
N TYR A 7 -6.72 -19.18 22.63
CA TYR A 7 -6.40 -18.23 21.57
C TYR A 7 -4.89 -17.99 21.44
N TRP A 8 -4.20 -17.68 22.56
CA TRP A 8 -2.77 -17.38 22.51
C TRP A 8 -1.92 -18.62 22.20
N GLU A 9 -2.32 -19.80 22.65
CA GLU A 9 -1.66 -21.05 22.26
C GLU A 9 -1.75 -21.27 20.75
N HIS A 10 -2.94 -21.09 20.17
CA HIS A 10 -3.14 -21.18 18.72
C HIS A 10 -2.34 -20.10 17.97
N TYR A 11 -2.41 -18.85 18.42
CA TYR A 11 -1.73 -17.73 17.80
C TYR A 11 -0.22 -17.95 17.73
N TRP A 12 0.41 -18.30 18.84
CA TRP A 12 1.86 -18.52 18.89
C TRP A 12 2.32 -19.82 18.23
N ALA A 13 1.44 -20.76 18.00
CA ALA A 13 1.74 -21.99 17.27
C ALA A 13 1.84 -21.78 15.75
N GLN A 14 1.34 -20.66 15.21
CA GLN A 14 1.30 -20.42 13.77
C GLN A 14 2.68 -20.07 13.18
N SER A 15 3.50 -19.35 13.92
CA SER A 15 4.86 -18.99 13.49
C SER A 15 5.75 -18.63 14.67
N SER A 16 7.06 -18.78 14.45
CA SER A 16 8.07 -18.39 15.43
C SER A 16 9.36 -17.97 14.75
N VAL A 17 10.13 -17.11 15.41
CA VAL A 17 11.47 -16.72 14.97
C VAL A 17 12.48 -16.98 16.08
N SER A 18 13.69 -17.34 15.69
CA SER A 18 14.83 -17.40 16.60
C SER A 18 15.97 -16.57 16.00
N LEU A 19 16.33 -15.48 16.65
CA LEU A 19 17.34 -14.55 16.19
C LEU A 19 18.54 -14.54 17.12
N PRO A 20 19.78 -14.39 16.59
CA PRO A 20 20.99 -14.22 17.42
C PRO A 20 20.92 -12.97 18.29
N ASP A 21 20.28 -11.90 17.81
CA ASP A 21 20.05 -10.66 18.54
C ASP A 21 18.78 -10.76 19.39
N SER A 22 18.95 -10.85 20.70
CA SER A 22 17.84 -11.00 21.66
C SER A 22 16.95 -9.74 21.75
N ILE A 23 17.48 -8.55 21.42
CA ILE A 23 16.70 -7.29 21.42
C ILE A 23 15.74 -7.30 20.24
N LEU A 24 16.24 -7.65 19.06
CA LEU A 24 15.41 -7.77 17.86
C LEU A 24 14.35 -8.88 18.00
N GLN A 25 14.74 -10.03 18.57
CA GLN A 25 13.79 -11.11 18.84
C GLN A 25 12.69 -10.66 19.79
N LYS A 26 13.04 -10.00 20.89
CA LYS A 26 12.05 -9.46 21.83
C LYS A 26 11.14 -8.44 21.17
N GLN A 27 11.68 -7.55 20.33
CA GLN A 27 10.91 -6.57 19.59
C GLN A 27 9.91 -7.25 18.67
N TYR A 28 10.33 -8.26 17.89
CA TYR A 28 9.43 -9.04 17.04
C TYR A 28 8.24 -9.60 17.83
N TYR A 29 8.49 -10.32 18.94
CA TYR A 29 7.42 -10.89 19.74
C TYR A 29 6.51 -9.84 20.39
N ASN A 30 7.04 -8.68 20.78
CA ASN A 30 6.25 -7.59 21.32
C ASN A 30 5.31 -7.02 20.25
N GLU A 31 5.80 -6.80 19.03
CA GLU A 31 4.96 -6.27 17.94
C GLU A 31 3.90 -7.30 17.49
N MET A 32 4.25 -8.57 17.39
CA MET A 32 3.30 -9.63 17.09
C MET A 32 2.25 -9.80 18.20
N TYR A 33 2.62 -9.62 19.47
CA TYR A 33 1.66 -9.59 20.58
C TYR A 33 0.67 -8.42 20.46
N LYS A 34 1.16 -7.23 20.15
CA LYS A 34 0.30 -6.04 19.91
C LYS A 34 -0.65 -6.28 18.74
N PHE A 35 -0.13 -6.82 17.64
CA PHE A 35 -0.92 -7.18 16.48
C PHE A 35 -2.04 -8.16 16.85
N GLY A 36 -1.70 -9.30 17.44
CA GLY A 36 -2.68 -10.32 17.90
C GLY A 36 -3.65 -9.81 18.96
N SER A 37 -3.29 -8.80 19.74
CA SER A 37 -4.19 -8.17 20.72
C SER A 37 -5.21 -7.23 20.08
N ALA A 38 -4.85 -6.56 18.99
CA ALA A 38 -5.64 -5.51 18.36
C ALA A 38 -6.44 -5.99 17.13
N THR A 39 -6.20 -7.23 16.64
CA THR A 39 -6.78 -7.73 15.39
C THR A 39 -7.59 -8.99 15.58
N ARG A 40 -8.66 -9.12 14.83
CA ARG A 40 -9.50 -10.31 14.66
C ARG A 40 -10.18 -10.25 13.31
N GLU A 41 -10.55 -11.39 12.77
CA GLU A 41 -11.28 -11.51 11.50
C GLU A 41 -12.52 -10.61 11.44
N ASN A 42 -13.24 -10.48 12.54
CA ASN A 42 -14.49 -9.74 12.62
C ASN A 42 -14.39 -8.43 13.43
N SER A 43 -13.17 -7.94 13.69
CA SER A 43 -12.95 -6.67 14.36
C SER A 43 -12.79 -5.52 13.36
N TYR A 44 -13.04 -4.29 13.82
CA TYR A 44 -12.58 -3.13 13.09
C TYR A 44 -11.06 -3.16 12.94
N PRO A 45 -10.54 -2.66 11.81
CA PRO A 45 -9.09 -2.55 11.61
C PRO A 45 -8.41 -1.66 12.66
N ILE A 46 -7.11 -1.88 12.81
CA ILE A 46 -6.26 -1.00 13.60
C ILE A 46 -6.33 0.41 13.00
N SER A 47 -6.79 1.39 13.78
CA SER A 47 -6.77 2.79 13.40
C SER A 47 -5.38 3.38 13.55
N LEU A 48 -5.17 4.64 13.14
CA LEU A 48 -3.89 5.33 13.25
C LEU A 48 -3.23 5.21 14.63
N GLN A 49 -4.03 5.25 15.69
CA GLN A 49 -3.54 5.18 17.07
C GLN A 49 -3.81 3.83 17.74
N ALA A 50 -4.28 2.86 16.98
CA ALA A 50 -4.70 1.55 17.46
C ALA A 50 -5.70 1.68 18.63
N VAL A 51 -5.55 0.84 19.65
CA VAL A 51 -6.37 0.87 20.87
C VAL A 51 -5.76 1.74 21.97
N TRP A 52 -4.54 2.23 21.76
CA TRP A 52 -3.81 3.05 22.74
C TRP A 52 -4.05 4.53 22.47
N THR A 53 -5.17 5.03 22.93
CA THR A 53 -5.51 6.46 22.89
C THR A 53 -5.03 7.16 24.15
N ALA A 54 -4.96 8.50 24.12
CA ALA A 54 -4.59 9.28 25.28
C ALA A 54 -5.65 9.17 26.39
N ASP A 55 -5.25 8.73 27.57
CA ASP A 55 -6.14 8.51 28.73
C ASP A 55 -6.51 9.80 29.51
N ASN A 56 -6.37 10.96 28.89
CA ASN A 56 -6.62 12.26 29.49
C ASN A 56 -8.01 12.85 29.18
N GLY A 57 -8.90 12.03 28.63
CA GLY A 57 -10.25 12.44 28.23
C GLY A 57 -10.33 13.39 27.03
N LYS A 58 -9.22 13.62 26.33
CA LYS A 58 -9.18 14.41 25.10
C LYS A 58 -9.21 13.50 23.88
N LEU A 59 -9.77 14.01 22.79
CA LEU A 59 -9.62 13.32 21.51
C LEU A 59 -8.13 13.25 21.13
N PRO A 60 -7.65 12.07 20.71
CA PRO A 60 -6.29 11.95 20.22
C PRO A 60 -6.08 12.83 18.97
N PRO A 61 -4.84 13.25 18.67
CA PRO A 61 -4.50 13.82 17.38
C PRO A 61 -5.03 12.88 16.30
N TRP A 62 -5.46 13.35 15.16
CA TRP A 62 -6.01 12.55 14.07
C TRP A 62 -7.30 11.77 14.39
N LYS A 63 -7.87 11.90 15.60
CA LYS A 63 -9.23 11.43 15.97
C LYS A 63 -9.46 9.91 15.85
N GLY A 64 -8.41 9.10 15.73
CA GLY A 64 -8.52 7.65 15.56
C GLY A 64 -9.05 7.20 14.20
N ASP A 65 -8.84 7.99 13.16
CA ASP A 65 -9.19 7.69 11.78
C ASP A 65 -8.30 6.59 11.15
N TYR A 66 -8.58 6.21 9.92
CA TYR A 66 -7.70 5.39 9.09
C TYR A 66 -6.83 6.27 8.21
N HIS A 67 -5.51 6.12 8.34
CA HIS A 67 -4.52 6.72 7.47
C HIS A 67 -4.00 5.67 6.48
N HIS A 68 -4.42 5.80 5.23
CA HIS A 68 -4.09 4.84 4.16
C HIS A 68 -2.88 5.26 3.32
N ASP A 69 -2.10 6.23 3.77
CA ASP A 69 -0.87 6.67 3.09
C ASP A 69 0.39 5.93 3.53
N LEU A 70 0.32 5.18 4.63
CA LEU A 70 1.38 4.31 5.17
C LEU A 70 0.88 3.50 6.38
N ASN A 71 0.26 4.18 7.36
CA ASN A 71 0.08 3.67 8.73
C ASN A 71 -0.76 2.40 8.78
N THR A 72 -1.90 2.38 8.09
CA THR A 72 -2.77 1.20 8.10
C THR A 72 -2.10 0.03 7.38
N GLN A 73 -1.43 0.26 6.27
CA GLN A 73 -0.70 -0.77 5.54
C GLN A 73 0.41 -1.40 6.39
N LEU A 74 1.23 -0.58 7.05
CA LEU A 74 2.29 -1.06 7.95
C LEU A 74 1.74 -1.93 9.08
N SER A 75 0.58 -1.55 9.63
CA SER A 75 -0.04 -2.31 10.72
C SER A 75 -0.43 -3.73 10.32
N TYR A 76 -0.69 -3.99 9.03
CA TYR A 76 -1.16 -5.30 8.55
C TYR A 76 -0.13 -6.12 7.77
N TRP A 77 1.02 -5.58 7.38
CA TRP A 77 2.05 -6.40 6.74
C TRP A 77 2.53 -7.59 7.57
N PRO A 78 2.61 -7.51 8.91
CA PRO A 78 2.98 -8.67 9.72
C PRO A 78 2.08 -9.89 9.55
N ALA A 79 0.82 -9.69 9.15
CA ALA A 79 -0.14 -10.78 8.93
C ALA A 79 0.35 -11.81 7.91
N TYR A 80 1.01 -11.35 6.86
CA TYR A 80 1.42 -12.21 5.73
C TYR A 80 2.66 -13.01 6.08
N ALA A 81 3.81 -12.39 6.22
CA ALA A 81 5.07 -13.06 6.54
C ALA A 81 5.05 -13.75 7.91
N GLY A 82 4.26 -13.24 8.86
CA GLY A 82 4.07 -13.83 10.19
C GLY A 82 3.09 -14.99 10.22
N ASN A 83 2.46 -15.36 9.09
CA ASN A 83 1.45 -16.43 9.00
C ASN A 83 0.21 -16.22 9.91
N HIS A 84 -0.20 -14.96 10.11
CA HIS A 84 -1.39 -14.59 10.88
C HIS A 84 -2.49 -14.06 9.95
N LEU A 85 -2.79 -14.85 8.90
CA LEU A 85 -3.71 -14.43 7.83
C LEU A 85 -5.13 -14.19 8.33
N SER A 86 -5.60 -14.98 9.30
CA SER A 86 -6.92 -14.83 9.91
C SER A 86 -7.06 -13.49 10.66
N GLU A 87 -6.02 -13.08 11.36
CA GLU A 87 -5.99 -11.77 12.03
C GLU A 87 -6.00 -10.61 11.04
N GLY A 88 -5.41 -10.80 9.87
CA GLY A 88 -5.42 -9.83 8.77
C GLY A 88 -6.78 -9.66 8.09
N LEU A 89 -7.67 -10.65 8.17
CA LEU A 89 -8.97 -10.64 7.48
C LEU A 89 -9.89 -9.51 7.93
N GLY A 90 -9.81 -9.06 9.19
CA GLY A 90 -10.63 -7.94 9.67
C GLY A 90 -10.44 -6.68 8.83
N TYR A 91 -9.21 -6.41 8.40
CA TYR A 91 -8.89 -5.31 7.50
C TYR A 91 -9.47 -5.51 6.09
N LEU A 92 -9.21 -6.66 5.49
CA LEU A 92 -9.70 -6.97 4.15
C LEU A 92 -11.22 -7.00 4.07
N ASN A 93 -11.88 -7.58 5.08
CA ASN A 93 -13.34 -7.62 5.17
C ASN A 93 -13.92 -6.20 5.31
N THR A 94 -13.28 -5.34 6.08
CA THR A 94 -13.72 -3.94 6.21
C THR A 94 -13.61 -3.20 4.89
N LEU A 95 -12.47 -3.26 4.21
CA LEU A 95 -12.28 -2.66 2.89
C LEU A 95 -13.29 -3.20 1.88
N TRP A 96 -13.53 -4.51 1.90
CA TRP A 96 -14.50 -5.17 1.04
C TRP A 96 -15.93 -4.67 1.27
N ASN A 97 -16.35 -4.56 2.53
CA ASN A 97 -17.69 -4.14 2.91
C ASN A 97 -17.94 -2.65 2.62
N GLN A 98 -16.91 -1.83 2.53
CA GLN A 98 -17.00 -0.39 2.27
C GLN A 98 -16.91 -0.02 0.78
N ARG A 99 -16.83 -1.00 -0.14
CA ARG A 99 -16.68 -0.74 -1.58
C ARG A 99 -17.72 0.21 -2.17
N ASP A 100 -18.98 0.11 -1.74
CA ASP A 100 -20.03 1.00 -2.24
C ASP A 100 -19.80 2.46 -1.83
N THR A 101 -19.28 2.68 -0.62
CA THR A 101 -18.84 4.00 -0.16
C THR A 101 -17.68 4.51 -1.02
N TYR A 102 -16.69 3.66 -1.29
CA TYR A 102 -15.54 4.03 -2.11
C TYR A 102 -15.92 4.30 -3.57
N LYS A 103 -16.79 3.49 -4.17
CA LYS A 103 -17.33 3.75 -5.52
C LYS A 103 -18.12 5.05 -5.60
N ARG A 104 -18.92 5.36 -4.57
CA ARG A 104 -19.60 6.65 -4.47
C ARG A 104 -18.60 7.81 -4.37
N TYR A 105 -17.58 7.71 -3.50
CA TYR A 105 -16.49 8.66 -3.39
C TYR A 105 -15.79 8.87 -4.75
N THR A 106 -15.47 7.80 -5.45
CA THR A 106 -14.80 7.85 -6.75
C THR A 106 -15.62 8.59 -7.79
N ARG A 107 -16.89 8.26 -7.93
CA ARG A 107 -17.80 8.97 -8.84
C ARG A 107 -17.97 10.44 -8.47
N GLN A 108 -18.04 10.74 -7.18
CA GLN A 108 -18.29 12.10 -6.69
C GLN A 108 -17.08 13.03 -6.89
N TYR A 109 -15.86 12.55 -6.68
CA TYR A 109 -14.65 13.38 -6.66
C TYR A 109 -13.79 13.24 -7.91
N PHE A 110 -13.89 12.13 -8.63
CA PHE A 110 -13.07 11.86 -9.82
C PHE A 110 -13.91 11.69 -11.09
N GLU A 111 -15.24 11.66 -10.98
CA GLU A 111 -16.17 11.52 -12.10
C GLU A 111 -15.91 10.27 -12.97
N THR A 112 -15.43 9.18 -12.36
CA THR A 112 -15.06 7.93 -13.03
C THR A 112 -15.79 6.73 -12.43
N GLU A 113 -15.79 5.64 -13.18
CA GLU A 113 -16.15 4.32 -12.67
C GLU A 113 -14.97 3.69 -11.93
N GLY A 114 -15.18 2.46 -11.43
CA GLY A 114 -14.18 1.78 -10.62
C GLY A 114 -14.16 2.27 -9.19
N MET A 115 -13.00 2.22 -8.53
CA MET A 115 -12.91 2.48 -7.11
C MET A 115 -11.56 3.05 -6.72
N ASN A 116 -11.56 4.23 -6.07
CA ASN A 116 -10.45 4.71 -5.25
C ASN A 116 -10.89 4.79 -3.79
N VAL A 117 -9.94 4.83 -2.87
CA VAL A 117 -10.19 4.91 -1.43
C VAL A 117 -9.67 6.25 -0.93
N PRO A 118 -10.39 6.98 -0.05
CA PRO A 118 -9.86 8.18 0.57
C PRO A 118 -8.60 7.87 1.38
N GLY A 119 -7.55 8.69 1.24
CA GLY A 119 -6.31 8.51 1.99
C GLY A 119 -6.49 8.63 3.51
N VAL A 120 -7.48 9.42 3.92
CA VAL A 120 -7.91 9.54 5.32
C VAL A 120 -9.42 9.33 5.38
N CYS A 121 -9.87 8.35 6.16
CA CYS A 121 -11.29 8.04 6.24
C CYS A 121 -11.76 7.63 7.63
N THR A 122 -13.08 7.67 7.81
CA THR A 122 -13.77 7.21 9.02
C THR A 122 -13.81 5.69 9.11
N LEU A 123 -14.32 5.16 10.22
CA LEU A 123 -14.60 3.72 10.39
C LEU A 123 -15.59 3.16 9.36
N THR A 124 -16.34 4.00 8.68
CA THR A 124 -17.31 3.61 7.64
C THR A 124 -16.83 3.88 6.22
N GLY A 125 -15.54 4.29 6.07
CA GLY A 125 -14.93 4.56 4.76
C GLY A 125 -15.26 5.95 4.18
N GLU A 126 -15.96 6.82 4.91
CA GLU A 126 -16.26 8.17 4.45
C GLU A 126 -15.00 9.04 4.50
N PRO A 127 -14.76 9.92 3.51
CA PRO A 127 -13.60 10.79 3.49
C PRO A 127 -13.64 11.80 4.67
N MET A 128 -12.51 11.97 5.34
CA MET A 128 -12.37 12.93 6.44
C MET A 128 -11.67 14.22 6.04
N GLY A 129 -11.16 14.31 4.83
CA GLY A 129 -10.32 15.41 4.41
C GLY A 129 -8.90 15.31 4.98
N GLY A 130 -8.26 16.43 5.17
CA GLY A 130 -6.84 16.54 5.54
C GLY A 130 -6.06 17.27 4.46
N TRP A 131 -4.76 17.05 4.37
CA TRP A 131 -3.99 17.56 3.24
C TRP A 131 -4.52 16.96 1.94
N ILE A 132 -4.67 17.80 0.93
CA ILE A 132 -5.35 17.42 -0.31
C ILE A 132 -4.64 16.25 -1.02
N GLN A 133 -3.32 16.18 -0.93
CA GLN A 133 -2.52 15.07 -1.48
C GLN A 133 -2.76 13.73 -0.79
N TYR A 134 -3.38 13.69 0.39
CA TYR A 134 -3.83 12.47 1.04
C TYR A 134 -5.30 12.21 0.77
N SER A 135 -6.13 13.22 1.01
CA SER A 135 -7.58 13.11 0.82
C SER A 135 -7.94 12.68 -0.60
N MET A 136 -7.16 13.17 -1.58
CA MET A 136 -7.36 12.98 -3.00
C MET A 136 -6.23 12.20 -3.66
N SER A 137 -5.43 11.44 -2.89
CA SER A 137 -4.38 10.60 -3.46
C SER A 137 -4.94 9.62 -4.48
N GLN A 138 -4.39 9.65 -5.68
CA GLN A 138 -4.95 8.92 -6.82
C GLN A 138 -4.64 7.42 -6.78
N THR A 139 -3.61 7.00 -6.05
CA THR A 139 -3.10 5.62 -6.08
C THR A 139 -3.24 4.87 -4.77
N ILE A 140 -3.87 5.45 -3.76
CA ILE A 140 -4.08 4.78 -2.46
C ILE A 140 -4.83 3.45 -2.63
N GLY A 141 -5.86 3.41 -3.48
CA GLY A 141 -6.58 2.16 -3.77
C GLY A 141 -5.65 1.04 -4.23
N ALA A 142 -4.61 1.37 -5.01
CA ALA A 142 -3.63 0.38 -5.47
C ALA A 142 -2.76 -0.17 -4.32
N TRP A 143 -2.40 0.67 -3.35
CA TRP A 143 -1.66 0.19 -2.17
C TRP A 143 -2.52 -0.70 -1.28
N LEU A 144 -3.81 -0.40 -1.15
CA LEU A 144 -4.74 -1.27 -0.43
C LEU A 144 -5.02 -2.58 -1.17
N ALA A 145 -5.09 -2.54 -2.50
CA ALA A 145 -5.20 -3.72 -3.34
C ALA A 145 -4.01 -4.70 -3.16
N GLN A 146 -2.83 -4.21 -2.79
CA GLN A 146 -1.68 -5.05 -2.44
C GLN A 146 -2.01 -6.02 -1.30
N HIS A 147 -2.79 -5.62 -0.31
CA HIS A 147 -3.16 -6.48 0.81
C HIS A 147 -4.05 -7.64 0.38
N PHE A 148 -4.96 -7.43 -0.58
CA PHE A 148 -5.74 -8.50 -1.19
C PHE A 148 -4.86 -9.45 -2.01
N TYR A 149 -3.92 -8.89 -2.77
CA TYR A 149 -2.94 -9.68 -3.52
C TYR A 149 -2.06 -10.53 -2.59
N LEU A 150 -1.50 -9.94 -1.53
CA LEU A 150 -0.67 -10.65 -0.56
C LEU A 150 -1.45 -11.75 0.16
N HIS A 151 -2.68 -11.48 0.59
CA HIS A 151 -3.49 -12.50 1.24
C HIS A 151 -3.71 -13.71 0.33
N TRP A 152 -4.05 -13.48 -0.94
CA TRP A 152 -4.16 -14.56 -1.92
C TRP A 152 -2.83 -15.29 -2.12
N GLN A 153 -1.72 -14.58 -2.29
CA GLN A 153 -0.40 -15.20 -2.50
C GLN A 153 0.03 -16.09 -1.32
N TYR A 154 -0.25 -15.66 -0.10
CA TYR A 154 0.12 -16.41 1.11
C TYR A 154 -0.87 -17.50 1.49
N SER A 155 -2.15 -17.36 1.16
CA SER A 155 -3.18 -18.36 1.47
C SER A 155 -3.36 -19.42 0.38
N ALA A 156 -3.05 -19.07 -0.87
CA ALA A 156 -3.42 -19.82 -2.07
C ALA A 156 -4.93 -20.12 -2.16
N ASP A 157 -5.78 -19.30 -1.55
CA ASP A 157 -7.24 -19.46 -1.52
C ASP A 157 -7.84 -18.96 -2.85
N GLU A 158 -8.26 -19.89 -3.69
CA GLU A 158 -8.87 -19.60 -5.00
C GLU A 158 -10.28 -19.00 -4.88
N ASP A 159 -11.02 -19.30 -3.84
CA ASP A 159 -12.35 -18.72 -3.62
C ASP A 159 -12.21 -17.26 -3.16
N PHE A 160 -11.27 -16.99 -2.25
CA PHE A 160 -10.92 -15.61 -1.91
C PHE A 160 -10.44 -14.81 -3.12
N LEU A 161 -9.60 -15.40 -3.97
CA LEU A 161 -9.14 -14.79 -5.22
C LEU A 161 -10.35 -14.40 -6.10
N ARG A 162 -11.26 -15.33 -6.34
CA ARG A 162 -12.40 -15.16 -7.25
C ARG A 162 -13.44 -14.20 -6.72
N GLU A 163 -13.76 -14.32 -5.41
CA GLU A 163 -14.90 -13.61 -4.83
C GLU A 163 -14.57 -12.23 -4.27
N LYS A 164 -13.31 -12.01 -3.84
CA LYS A 164 -12.91 -10.77 -3.17
C LYS A 164 -11.68 -10.12 -3.80
N ALA A 165 -10.56 -10.85 -3.92
CA ALA A 165 -9.28 -10.23 -4.26
C ALA A 165 -9.29 -9.65 -5.67
N TYR A 166 -9.59 -10.46 -6.68
CA TYR A 166 -9.65 -9.97 -8.06
C TYR A 166 -10.71 -8.89 -8.28
N PRO A 167 -11.96 -9.03 -7.82
CA PRO A 167 -12.95 -7.96 -7.95
C PRO A 167 -12.52 -6.63 -7.29
N PHE A 168 -11.83 -6.66 -6.15
CA PHE A 168 -11.31 -5.44 -5.52
C PHE A 168 -10.18 -4.81 -6.37
N VAL A 169 -9.19 -5.61 -6.75
CA VAL A 169 -8.06 -5.17 -7.59
C VAL A 169 -8.55 -4.64 -8.93
N ARG A 170 -9.51 -5.32 -9.57
CA ARG A 170 -10.12 -4.92 -10.84
C ARG A 170 -10.85 -3.57 -10.73
N ASP A 171 -11.65 -3.37 -9.70
CA ASP A 171 -12.36 -2.10 -9.48
C ASP A 171 -11.37 -0.92 -9.38
N VAL A 172 -10.25 -1.11 -8.67
CA VAL A 172 -9.18 -0.09 -8.56
C VAL A 172 -8.45 0.09 -9.90
N ALA A 173 -8.18 -0.99 -10.64
CA ALA A 173 -7.52 -0.93 -11.93
C ALA A 173 -8.37 -0.17 -12.98
N VAL A 174 -9.68 -0.39 -13.01
CA VAL A 174 -10.62 0.37 -13.85
C VAL A 174 -10.56 1.86 -13.55
N TYR A 175 -10.53 2.24 -12.28
CA TYR A 175 -10.40 3.64 -11.89
C TYR A 175 -9.08 4.24 -12.39
N LEU A 176 -7.93 3.58 -12.15
CA LEU A 176 -6.63 4.09 -12.57
C LEU A 176 -6.47 4.15 -14.10
N GLU A 177 -7.10 3.24 -14.83
CA GLU A 177 -7.18 3.33 -16.28
C GLU A 177 -7.88 4.62 -16.73
N GLN A 178 -9.04 4.95 -16.11
CA GLN A 178 -9.87 6.09 -16.51
C GLN A 178 -9.28 7.45 -16.15
N ILE A 179 -8.56 7.56 -15.03
CA ILE A 179 -7.89 8.82 -14.65
C ILE A 179 -6.55 9.04 -15.33
N SER A 180 -6.03 8.04 -16.02
CA SER A 180 -4.76 8.09 -16.75
C SER A 180 -5.00 8.22 -18.25
N PHE A 181 -4.06 8.81 -18.97
CA PHE A 181 -4.12 8.97 -20.42
C PHE A 181 -2.83 8.51 -21.08
N VAL A 182 -2.88 8.20 -22.36
CA VAL A 182 -1.69 7.87 -23.17
C VAL A 182 -1.28 9.10 -23.94
N ASP A 183 -0.03 9.55 -23.76
CA ASP A 183 0.52 10.70 -24.46
C ASP A 183 0.86 10.39 -25.93
N GLN A 184 1.31 11.39 -26.68
CA GLN A 184 1.66 11.24 -28.09
C GLN A 184 2.82 10.27 -28.36
N ALA A 185 3.62 9.97 -27.35
CA ALA A 185 4.71 8.99 -27.43
C ALA A 185 4.25 7.56 -27.07
N GLY A 186 2.96 7.35 -26.79
CA GLY A 186 2.41 6.07 -26.40
C GLY A 186 2.65 5.73 -24.93
N VAL A 187 3.02 6.70 -24.09
CA VAL A 187 3.32 6.50 -22.68
C VAL A 187 2.11 6.90 -21.83
N ARG A 188 1.71 6.02 -20.90
CA ARG A 188 0.60 6.27 -19.96
C ARG A 188 1.05 7.17 -18.82
N ARG A 189 0.23 8.17 -18.51
CA ARG A 189 0.53 9.20 -17.50
C ARG A 189 -0.70 9.55 -16.68
N LEU A 190 -0.46 10.08 -15.49
CA LEU A 190 -1.42 10.89 -14.74
C LEU A 190 -1.23 12.36 -15.11
N GLU A 191 -2.30 13.14 -15.09
CA GLU A 191 -2.22 14.59 -15.36
C GLU A 191 -1.47 15.31 -14.23
N PHE A 192 -1.71 14.88 -12.99
CA PHE A 192 -0.99 15.31 -11.80
C PHE A 192 -0.60 14.09 -10.97
N SER A 193 0.51 14.20 -10.27
CA SER A 193 1.03 13.15 -9.42
C SER A 193 1.49 13.74 -8.09
N SER A 194 1.48 12.94 -7.03
CA SER A 194 1.92 13.38 -5.71
C SER A 194 2.76 12.29 -5.04
N SER A 195 3.33 12.60 -3.88
CA SER A 195 4.04 11.65 -3.05
C SER A 195 3.81 12.02 -1.59
N PRO A 196 3.61 11.06 -0.68
CA PRO A 196 3.26 11.35 0.71
C PRO A 196 4.19 12.37 1.36
N GLU A 197 3.61 13.46 1.86
CA GLU A 197 4.25 14.56 2.59
C GLU A 197 5.37 15.31 1.88
N ILE A 198 5.60 15.07 0.58
CA ILE A 198 6.55 15.87 -0.18
C ILE A 198 5.91 17.24 -0.46
N TYR A 199 6.58 18.30 0.00
CA TYR A 199 6.14 19.70 -0.07
C TYR A 199 4.82 20.00 0.66
N ASP A 200 4.48 19.20 1.68
CA ASP A 200 3.34 19.39 2.56
C ASP A 200 2.01 19.60 1.81
N ASN A 201 1.14 20.47 2.31
CA ASN A 201 -0.15 20.79 1.69
C ASN A 201 -0.05 22.03 0.77
N SER A 202 0.98 22.12 -0.05
CA SER A 202 1.20 23.21 -0.98
C SER A 202 0.89 22.84 -2.43
N LEU A 203 0.80 23.81 -3.32
CA LEU A 203 0.64 23.56 -4.75
C LEU A 203 1.85 22.82 -5.36
N ASN A 204 3.04 22.97 -4.77
CA ASN A 204 4.25 22.30 -5.22
C ASN A 204 4.22 20.78 -4.92
N ALA A 205 3.30 20.32 -4.07
CA ALA A 205 3.08 18.88 -3.80
C ALA A 205 2.48 18.13 -5.01
N TRP A 206 2.01 18.86 -6.04
CA TRP A 206 1.47 18.30 -7.26
C TRP A 206 2.49 18.40 -8.38
N PHE A 207 2.98 17.25 -8.81
CA PHE A 207 3.97 17.13 -9.88
C PHE A 207 3.27 16.96 -11.22
N LYS A 208 3.83 17.55 -12.28
CA LYS A 208 3.40 17.33 -13.67
C LYS A 208 3.95 16.02 -14.24
N ASP A 209 5.12 15.59 -13.77
CA ASP A 209 5.68 14.29 -14.09
C ASP A 209 5.22 13.27 -13.03
N MET A 210 5.02 12.02 -13.43
CA MET A 210 4.67 10.95 -12.48
C MET A 210 5.76 10.79 -11.43
N THR A 211 5.35 10.79 -10.16
CA THR A 211 6.23 10.39 -9.08
C THR A 211 6.54 8.89 -9.16
N ASN A 212 7.70 8.47 -8.67
CA ASN A 212 8.00 7.05 -8.55
C ASN A 212 7.05 6.34 -7.57
N TYR A 213 6.43 7.07 -6.64
CA TYR A 213 5.37 6.57 -5.76
C TYR A 213 4.15 6.12 -6.56
N ASP A 214 3.52 7.04 -7.29
CA ASP A 214 2.33 6.73 -8.09
C ASP A 214 2.63 5.70 -9.18
N LEU A 215 3.77 5.84 -9.86
CA LEU A 215 4.22 4.90 -10.88
C LEU A 215 4.40 3.47 -10.33
N SER A 216 4.98 3.34 -9.14
CA SER A 216 5.16 2.04 -8.49
C SER A 216 3.81 1.37 -8.20
N LEU A 217 2.87 2.12 -7.64
CA LEU A 217 1.55 1.62 -7.29
C LEU A 217 0.72 1.25 -8.52
N MET A 218 0.74 2.07 -9.58
CA MET A 218 0.06 1.74 -10.83
C MET A 218 0.65 0.49 -11.50
N ARG A 219 1.99 0.40 -11.58
CA ARG A 219 2.68 -0.75 -12.15
C ARG A 219 2.38 -2.02 -11.38
N PHE A 220 2.48 -1.97 -10.06
CA PHE A 220 2.11 -3.10 -9.20
C PHE A 220 0.67 -3.54 -9.45
N LEU A 221 -0.28 -2.58 -9.45
CA LEU A 221 -1.69 -2.90 -9.59
C LEU A 221 -2.03 -3.57 -10.91
N PHE A 222 -1.57 -3.03 -12.04
CA PHE A 222 -1.85 -3.62 -13.35
C PHE A 222 -1.20 -5.00 -13.51
N ARG A 223 0.01 -5.19 -12.98
CA ARG A 223 0.67 -6.50 -12.92
C ARG A 223 -0.13 -7.48 -12.07
N ALA A 224 -0.51 -7.11 -10.86
CA ALA A 224 -1.31 -7.96 -9.96
C ALA A 224 -2.66 -8.31 -10.60
N ALA A 225 -3.33 -7.35 -11.23
CA ALA A 225 -4.59 -7.59 -11.95
C ALA A 225 -4.41 -8.61 -13.10
N SER A 226 -3.33 -8.48 -13.87
CA SER A 226 -3.01 -9.43 -14.95
C SER A 226 -2.72 -10.85 -14.42
N GLU A 227 -1.94 -10.96 -13.36
CA GLU A 227 -1.61 -12.26 -12.73
C GLU A 227 -2.85 -12.94 -12.16
N MET A 228 -3.67 -12.19 -11.41
CA MET A 228 -4.93 -12.71 -10.85
C MET A 228 -5.91 -13.13 -11.94
N ALA A 229 -6.08 -12.33 -12.99
CA ALA A 229 -6.92 -12.66 -14.13
C ALA A 229 -6.41 -13.93 -14.85
N THR A 230 -5.09 -14.09 -14.99
CA THR A 230 -4.48 -15.29 -15.54
C THR A 230 -4.79 -16.53 -14.70
N SER A 231 -4.66 -16.44 -13.38
CA SER A 231 -5.00 -17.53 -12.44
C SER A 231 -6.47 -17.92 -12.53
N LEU A 232 -7.36 -16.94 -12.75
CA LEU A 232 -8.79 -17.16 -12.96
C LEU A 232 -9.15 -17.57 -14.40
N LYS A 233 -8.17 -17.70 -15.30
CA LYS A 233 -8.36 -18.03 -16.72
C LYS A 233 -9.18 -16.99 -17.51
N LEU A 234 -9.09 -15.73 -17.10
CA LEU A 234 -9.70 -14.57 -17.74
C LEU A 234 -8.69 -13.94 -18.73
N GLY A 235 -8.40 -14.64 -19.82
CA GLY A 235 -7.29 -14.31 -20.72
C GLY A 235 -7.39 -12.91 -21.36
N GLU A 236 -8.57 -12.45 -21.72
CA GLU A 236 -8.77 -11.12 -22.31
C GLU A 236 -8.48 -10.02 -21.29
N GLU A 237 -8.98 -10.15 -20.05
CA GLU A 237 -8.71 -9.20 -18.97
C GLU A 237 -7.22 -9.21 -18.59
N ALA A 238 -6.59 -10.38 -18.53
CA ALA A 238 -5.16 -10.50 -18.25
C ALA A 238 -4.31 -9.76 -19.29
N ALA A 239 -4.62 -9.94 -20.58
CA ALA A 239 -3.94 -9.25 -21.67
C ALA A 239 -4.16 -7.73 -21.62
N HIS A 240 -5.37 -7.29 -21.29
CA HIS A 240 -5.71 -5.87 -21.15
C HIS A 240 -4.85 -5.21 -20.04
N TRP A 241 -4.81 -5.80 -18.85
CA TRP A 241 -4.01 -5.24 -17.74
C TRP A 241 -2.51 -5.25 -18.03
N ALA A 242 -2.00 -6.30 -18.67
CA ALA A 242 -0.61 -6.37 -19.11
C ALA A 242 -0.28 -5.27 -20.14
N GLN A 243 -1.21 -4.95 -21.05
CA GLN A 243 -1.05 -3.85 -21.98
C GLN A 243 -0.96 -2.50 -21.26
N LEU A 244 -1.82 -2.24 -20.27
CA LEU A 244 -1.76 -0.98 -19.50
C LEU A 244 -0.44 -0.85 -18.73
N GLU A 245 0.04 -1.94 -18.11
CA GLU A 245 1.36 -1.95 -17.47
C GLU A 245 2.49 -1.60 -18.44
N SER A 246 2.46 -2.19 -19.63
CA SER A 246 3.50 -1.97 -20.66
C SER A 246 3.59 -0.53 -21.17
N GLN A 247 2.52 0.24 -21.02
CA GLN A 247 2.45 1.66 -21.40
C GLN A 247 3.07 2.59 -20.33
N LEU A 248 3.34 2.10 -19.11
CA LEU A 248 3.90 2.93 -18.04
C LEU A 248 5.37 3.26 -18.30
N PRO A 249 5.83 4.49 -17.97
CA PRO A 249 7.22 4.89 -18.17
C PRO A 249 8.18 4.09 -17.27
N ALA A 250 9.46 4.15 -17.56
CA ALA A 250 10.50 3.68 -16.64
C ALA A 250 10.53 4.53 -15.37
N PHE A 251 11.04 3.96 -14.28
CA PHE A 251 11.32 4.72 -13.05
C PHE A 251 12.36 5.81 -13.30
N ASP A 252 12.14 6.98 -12.70
CA ASP A 252 13.09 8.08 -12.75
C ASP A 252 14.24 7.82 -11.78
N LEU A 253 15.45 8.00 -12.29
CA LEU A 253 16.69 7.80 -11.54
C LEU A 253 17.52 9.08 -11.59
N ASP A 254 18.23 9.37 -10.51
CA ASP A 254 19.20 10.44 -10.49
C ASP A 254 20.49 10.06 -11.26
N LYS A 255 21.45 10.98 -11.31
CA LYS A 255 22.73 10.78 -12.01
C LYS A 255 23.58 9.66 -11.42
N GLU A 256 23.31 9.25 -10.20
CA GLU A 256 24.00 8.17 -9.51
C GLU A 256 23.26 6.83 -9.62
N GLY A 257 22.10 6.82 -10.29
CA GLY A 257 21.27 5.63 -10.46
C GLY A 257 20.31 5.34 -9.31
N ALA A 258 20.14 6.26 -8.38
CA ALA A 258 19.18 6.13 -7.26
C ALA A 258 17.78 6.58 -7.69
N LEU A 259 16.75 5.95 -7.12
CA LEU A 259 15.36 6.35 -7.30
C LEU A 259 15.13 7.77 -6.77
N THR A 260 14.36 8.56 -7.51
CA THR A 260 13.97 9.94 -7.16
C THR A 260 12.52 10.00 -6.69
N PHE A 261 12.09 11.10 -6.10
CA PHE A 261 10.65 11.32 -5.86
C PHE A 261 9.90 11.50 -7.19
N ALA A 262 10.42 12.35 -8.06
CA ALA A 262 9.94 12.59 -9.42
C ALA A 262 11.11 13.12 -10.26
N LYS A 263 10.90 13.26 -11.55
CA LYS A 263 11.89 13.83 -12.48
C LYS A 263 12.37 15.21 -12.01
N GLY A 264 13.67 15.33 -11.79
CA GLY A 264 14.28 16.56 -11.28
C GLY A 264 14.12 16.78 -9.76
N HIS A 265 13.53 15.82 -9.01
CA HIS A 265 13.35 15.87 -7.57
C HIS A 265 14.03 14.66 -6.90
N PRO A 266 15.38 14.66 -6.79
CA PRO A 266 16.12 13.56 -6.18
C PRO A 266 15.89 13.51 -4.68
N TYR A 267 16.12 12.32 -4.08
CA TYR A 267 16.20 12.17 -2.62
C TYR A 267 17.53 12.79 -2.16
N ASN A 268 17.48 14.02 -1.68
CA ASN A 268 18.66 14.84 -1.31
C ASN A 268 18.54 15.51 0.07
N GLU A 269 17.52 15.18 0.82
CA GLU A 269 17.29 15.61 2.20
C GLU A 269 16.59 14.51 2.98
N SER A 270 16.64 14.55 4.30
CA SER A 270 15.95 13.60 5.17
C SER A 270 14.43 13.69 4.97
N HIS A 271 13.79 12.55 4.88
CA HIS A 271 12.33 12.48 4.80
C HIS A 271 11.83 11.18 5.43
N ARG A 272 10.75 11.27 6.21
CA ARG A 272 10.18 10.11 6.92
C ARG A 272 9.45 9.12 6.01
N HIS A 273 8.96 9.56 4.86
CA HIS A 273 8.37 8.68 3.85
C HIS A 273 9.42 8.33 2.78
N PHE A 274 9.79 7.07 2.70
CA PHE A 274 10.63 6.55 1.62
C PHE A 274 9.79 6.17 0.39
N SER A 275 8.82 7.00 0.06
CA SER A 275 7.83 6.74 -1.00
C SER A 275 8.46 6.53 -2.38
N HIS A 276 9.60 7.17 -2.66
CA HIS A 276 10.39 6.95 -3.87
C HIS A 276 10.90 5.50 -4.00
N ALA A 277 11.06 4.78 -2.89
CA ALA A 277 11.61 3.42 -2.85
C ALA A 277 10.52 2.32 -2.82
N LEU A 278 9.24 2.66 -2.98
CA LEU A 278 8.15 1.65 -2.95
C LEU A 278 8.32 0.56 -4.00
N ALA A 279 8.93 0.87 -5.14
CA ALA A 279 9.24 -0.13 -6.16
C ALA A 279 10.15 -1.25 -5.65
N ILE A 280 11.03 -0.95 -4.67
CA ILE A 280 11.89 -1.94 -4.01
C ILE A 280 11.10 -2.65 -2.91
N HIS A 281 10.62 -1.89 -1.94
CA HIS A 281 9.83 -2.40 -0.82
C HIS A 281 8.66 -1.44 -0.52
N PRO A 282 7.41 -1.92 -0.45
CA PRO A 282 6.99 -3.34 -0.32
C PRO A 282 6.57 -4.00 -1.64
N LEU A 283 6.74 -3.35 -2.81
CA LEU A 283 6.10 -3.81 -4.04
C LEU A 283 6.93 -4.82 -4.85
N GLY A 284 8.23 -4.97 -4.59
CA GLY A 284 9.08 -5.96 -5.24
C GLY A 284 9.16 -5.82 -6.78
N LEU A 285 8.97 -4.61 -7.30
CA LEU A 285 9.05 -4.34 -8.76
C LEU A 285 10.50 -4.23 -9.22
N ILE A 286 11.36 -3.76 -8.34
CA ILE A 286 12.82 -3.74 -8.45
C ILE A 286 13.34 -4.69 -7.37
N ASP A 287 13.87 -5.84 -7.78
CA ASP A 287 14.26 -6.89 -6.87
C ASP A 287 15.69 -7.36 -7.13
N TRP A 288 16.38 -7.74 -6.06
CA TRP A 288 17.76 -8.21 -6.15
C TRP A 288 17.95 -9.42 -7.07
N SER A 289 16.94 -10.29 -7.13
CA SER A 289 16.95 -11.48 -7.98
C SER A 289 16.77 -11.19 -9.48
N ASN A 290 16.31 -9.97 -9.84
CA ASN A 290 16.12 -9.57 -11.25
C ASN A 290 17.45 -9.30 -11.99
N GLY A 291 18.58 -9.28 -11.28
CA GLY A 291 19.92 -9.14 -11.85
C GLY A 291 20.57 -7.79 -11.63
N GLU A 292 21.72 -7.57 -12.30
CA GLU A 292 22.67 -6.51 -12.01
C GLU A 292 22.06 -5.09 -12.08
N LYS A 293 21.17 -4.83 -13.03
CA LYS A 293 20.54 -3.52 -13.16
C LYS A 293 19.75 -3.14 -11.92
N ASP A 294 18.90 -4.04 -11.43
CA ASP A 294 18.08 -3.80 -10.24
C ASP A 294 18.95 -3.72 -8.98
N GLN A 295 19.99 -4.56 -8.88
CA GLN A 295 20.96 -4.51 -7.78
C GLN A 295 21.65 -3.14 -7.70
N GLN A 296 22.05 -2.56 -8.84
CA GLN A 296 22.66 -1.23 -8.89
C GLN A 296 21.68 -0.14 -8.43
N ILE A 297 20.42 -0.18 -8.87
CA ILE A 297 19.39 0.76 -8.43
C ILE A 297 19.16 0.66 -6.91
N ILE A 298 19.02 -0.56 -6.39
CA ILE A 298 18.84 -0.82 -4.96
C ILE A 298 20.03 -0.24 -4.16
N LEU A 299 21.26 -0.56 -4.55
CA LEU A 299 22.45 -0.09 -3.83
C LEU A 299 22.60 1.43 -3.88
N ALA A 300 22.35 2.05 -5.02
CA ALA A 300 22.40 3.50 -5.16
C ALA A 300 21.33 4.20 -4.29
N THR A 301 20.10 3.67 -4.29
CA THR A 301 18.99 4.20 -3.48
C THR A 301 19.28 4.05 -1.99
N LEU A 302 19.72 2.88 -1.53
CA LEU A 302 20.09 2.66 -0.12
C LEU A 302 21.26 3.53 0.33
N LYS A 303 22.26 3.78 -0.55
CA LYS A 303 23.36 4.70 -0.25
C LYS A 303 22.85 6.12 0.00
N LYS A 304 21.90 6.62 -0.79
CA LYS A 304 21.27 7.93 -0.58
C LYS A 304 20.49 7.97 0.73
N MET A 305 19.66 6.98 0.98
CA MET A 305 18.91 6.86 2.24
C MET A 305 19.84 6.85 3.47
N LYS A 306 20.99 6.17 3.38
CA LYS A 306 21.98 6.15 4.45
C LYS A 306 22.62 7.52 4.67
N VAL A 307 22.86 8.29 3.62
CA VAL A 307 23.50 9.62 3.70
C VAL A 307 22.57 10.65 4.30
N TYR A 308 21.33 10.67 3.83
CA TYR A 308 20.34 11.67 4.24
C TYR A 308 19.43 11.20 5.37
N GLY A 309 19.43 9.96 5.71
CA GLY A 309 18.83 9.22 6.83
C GLY A 309 17.62 9.82 7.51
N PRO A 310 16.92 9.13 8.38
CA PRO A 310 15.84 9.73 9.15
C PRO A 310 16.42 10.55 10.31
N ASP A 311 16.98 11.71 10.04
CA ASP A 311 17.34 12.70 11.07
C ASP A 311 16.08 13.50 11.44
N TYR A 312 15.14 12.85 12.11
CA TYR A 312 13.99 13.50 12.74
C TYR A 312 14.14 13.54 14.24
#